data_ca53d21c685b76f30e163e69742b9595
#
_entry.id   ca53d21c685b76f30e163e69742b9595
#
_cell.length_a   1.000
_cell.length_b   1.000
_cell.length_c   1.000
_cell.angle_alpha   90.00
_cell.angle_beta   90.00
_cell.angle_gamma   90.00
#
_symmetry.space_group_name_H-M   'P 1'
#
loop_
_entity.id
_entity.type
_entity.pdbx_description
1 polymer ?
#
loop_
_entity_poly.entity_id
_entity_poly.type
_entity_poly.pdbx_seq_one_letter_code
_entity_poly.pdbx_strand_id
1 'polypeptide(L)'
;MIANSGGNEWGGLYGGEPGDQTGREWRVMPWYSCPWYVVLRYPNQYAAHEAAVLARHAAGNDFVGYNQLNRLSFWQALEATGTYDPADITEPCDDDCSAGVTACYKAAGFRLNIPALANLDEATYTGNLREHFMDAGFELITSTDVVSSPDYLLPGDVLLRDNYHVAMNLDCGDAIAEGVWHPDDWLPKEPDDEIGDLTMVERAIINAPEGMFFWDAQARKLSEIETNDERDSIVGIYTKDGSFMPTYEFIKEGSVQRIRDVLAR
;
A
#
# COMPACT_ATOMS: atom_id res chain seq x y z
N MET A 1 8.35 -12.13 -9.35
CA MET A 1 7.06 -12.80 -9.05
C MET A 1 5.92 -11.81 -9.20
N ILE A 2 4.71 -12.27 -9.46
CA ILE A 2 3.50 -11.43 -9.49
C ILE A 2 2.42 -12.01 -8.58
N ALA A 3 1.58 -11.14 -8.00
CA ALA A 3 0.31 -11.52 -7.41
C ALA A 3 -0.76 -11.46 -8.51
N ASN A 4 -1.49 -12.55 -8.66
CA ASN A 4 -2.43 -12.75 -9.75
C ASN A 4 -3.73 -13.40 -9.25
N SER A 5 -4.82 -12.65 -9.30
CA SER A 5 -6.17 -13.15 -9.10
C SER A 5 -6.83 -13.31 -10.49
N GLY A 6 -7.19 -14.53 -10.88
CA GLY A 6 -7.48 -14.78 -12.29
C GLY A 6 -8.66 -15.71 -12.60
N GLY A 7 -9.32 -16.27 -11.61
CA GLY A 7 -10.48 -17.13 -11.79
C GLY A 7 -10.80 -17.94 -10.56
N ASN A 8 -12.05 -18.33 -10.40
CA ASN A 8 -12.57 -19.10 -9.28
C ASN A 8 -12.06 -20.57 -9.31
N GLU A 9 -12.49 -21.41 -8.39
CA GLU A 9 -12.13 -22.81 -8.21
C GLU A 9 -12.29 -23.68 -9.49
N TRP A 10 -13.16 -23.25 -10.41
CA TRP A 10 -13.35 -23.92 -11.71
C TRP A 10 -12.62 -23.21 -12.87
N GLY A 11 -11.86 -22.15 -12.61
CA GLY A 11 -11.23 -21.31 -13.61
C GLY A 11 -12.20 -20.37 -14.35
N GLY A 12 -13.41 -20.19 -13.80
CA GLY A 12 -14.44 -19.28 -14.32
C GLY A 12 -14.32 -17.88 -13.70
N LEU A 13 -15.13 -16.95 -14.23
CA LEU A 13 -15.15 -15.57 -13.75
C LEU A 13 -16.28 -15.31 -12.74
N TYR A 14 -17.29 -16.17 -12.72
CA TYR A 14 -18.53 -15.96 -11.99
C TYR A 14 -18.94 -17.21 -11.21
N GLY A 15 -19.63 -17.01 -10.09
CA GLY A 15 -20.31 -18.06 -9.37
C GLY A 15 -19.41 -18.96 -8.54
N GLY A 16 -18.17 -18.52 -8.22
CA GLY A 16 -17.31 -19.18 -7.24
C GLY A 16 -17.91 -19.15 -5.84
N GLU A 17 -17.54 -20.11 -5.02
CA GLU A 17 -17.85 -20.08 -3.58
C GLU A 17 -16.96 -19.03 -2.92
N PRO A 18 -17.41 -18.32 -1.88
CA PRO A 18 -16.60 -17.31 -1.20
C PRO A 18 -15.31 -17.89 -0.59
N GLY A 19 -14.19 -17.19 -0.76
CA GLY A 19 -12.86 -17.63 -0.36
C GLY A 19 -12.16 -18.48 -1.40
N ASP A 20 -10.85 -18.74 -1.25
CA ASP A 20 -10.05 -19.57 -2.17
C ASP A 20 -10.18 -21.04 -1.83
N GLN A 21 -10.92 -21.79 -2.65
CA GLN A 21 -11.18 -23.20 -2.47
C GLN A 21 -10.03 -24.10 -2.94
N THR A 22 -9.07 -23.54 -3.65
CA THR A 22 -8.04 -24.31 -4.37
C THR A 22 -6.61 -23.89 -4.05
N GLY A 23 -6.40 -22.78 -3.34
CA GLY A 23 -5.09 -22.13 -3.19
C GLY A 23 -4.56 -21.57 -4.51
N ARG A 24 -5.45 -21.22 -5.46
CA ARG A 24 -5.07 -20.79 -6.81
C ARG A 24 -5.89 -19.62 -7.35
N GLU A 25 -6.91 -19.23 -6.67
CA GLU A 25 -7.82 -18.17 -7.12
C GLU A 25 -7.12 -16.83 -7.03
N TRP A 26 -6.42 -16.60 -5.93
CA TRP A 26 -5.39 -15.59 -5.86
C TRP A 26 -4.05 -16.24 -5.48
N ARG A 27 -3.01 -16.02 -6.26
CA ARG A 27 -1.73 -16.71 -6.06
C ARG A 27 -0.52 -15.84 -6.38
N VAL A 28 0.57 -16.12 -5.69
CA VAL A 28 1.90 -15.67 -6.10
C VAL A 28 2.45 -16.64 -7.13
N MET A 29 2.86 -16.13 -8.29
CA MET A 29 3.37 -16.95 -9.38
C MET A 29 4.50 -16.25 -10.14
N PRO A 30 5.32 -16.99 -10.91
CA PRO A 30 6.29 -16.37 -11.81
C PRO A 30 5.62 -15.39 -12.77
N TRP A 31 6.32 -14.29 -13.06
CA TRP A 31 5.92 -13.42 -14.16
C TRP A 31 5.74 -14.23 -15.46
N TYR A 32 4.74 -13.89 -16.23
CA TYR A 32 4.48 -14.52 -17.52
C TYR A 32 4.26 -13.47 -18.61
N SER A 33 4.64 -13.83 -19.83
CA SER A 33 4.39 -12.99 -20.98
C SER A 33 2.90 -12.97 -21.31
N CYS A 34 2.26 -11.86 -20.94
CA CYS A 34 0.96 -11.45 -21.43
C CYS A 34 1.20 -10.20 -22.28
N PRO A 35 0.38 -9.90 -23.28
CA PRO A 35 0.51 -8.60 -23.92
C PRO A 35 0.06 -7.49 -22.96
N TRP A 36 0.90 -7.23 -21.96
CA TRP A 36 0.72 -6.08 -21.07
C TRP A 36 0.84 -4.81 -21.90
N TYR A 37 -0.11 -3.90 -21.75
CA TYR A 37 -0.14 -2.67 -22.55
C TYR A 37 0.61 -1.55 -21.86
N VAL A 38 0.54 -1.53 -20.55
CA VAL A 38 1.19 -0.52 -19.72
C VAL A 38 1.58 -1.10 -18.36
N VAL A 39 2.52 -0.42 -17.71
CA VAL A 39 2.79 -0.52 -16.29
C VAL A 39 2.39 0.79 -15.64
N LEU A 40 1.63 0.73 -14.56
CA LEU A 40 1.32 1.87 -13.71
C LEU A 40 2.19 1.77 -12.47
N ARG A 41 3.04 2.75 -12.25
CA ARG A 41 4.01 2.81 -11.14
C ARG A 41 3.67 3.93 -10.19
N TYR A 42 3.51 3.62 -8.92
CA TYR A 42 3.34 4.66 -7.92
C TYR A 42 4.70 5.26 -7.54
N PRO A 43 4.87 6.61 -7.58
CA PRO A 43 6.18 7.24 -7.36
C PRO A 43 6.73 7.01 -5.94
N ASN A 44 5.86 6.98 -4.94
CA ASN A 44 6.25 6.60 -3.58
C ASN A 44 6.43 5.08 -3.51
N GLN A 45 7.67 4.65 -3.64
CA GLN A 45 8.02 3.22 -3.67
C GLN A 45 7.75 2.50 -2.35
N TYR A 46 7.76 3.20 -1.22
CA TYR A 46 7.37 2.63 0.08
C TYR A 46 5.90 2.23 0.06
N ALA A 47 5.02 3.09 -0.43
CA ALA A 47 3.61 2.77 -0.57
C ALA A 47 3.36 1.68 -1.62
N ALA A 48 4.12 1.68 -2.72
CA ALA A 48 4.05 0.63 -3.73
C ALA A 48 4.47 -0.74 -3.16
N HIS A 49 5.56 -0.77 -2.40
CA HIS A 49 6.01 -1.98 -1.70
C HIS A 49 4.99 -2.46 -0.66
N GLU A 50 4.39 -1.55 0.13
CA GLU A 50 3.33 -1.91 1.06
C GLU A 50 2.16 -2.58 0.34
N ALA A 51 1.70 -2.01 -0.78
CA ALA A 51 0.65 -2.63 -1.59
C ALA A 51 1.05 -4.03 -2.09
N ALA A 52 2.32 -4.23 -2.47
CA ALA A 52 2.84 -5.54 -2.88
C ALA A 52 2.87 -6.56 -1.72
N VAL A 53 3.21 -6.12 -0.50
CA VAL A 53 3.14 -6.95 0.71
C VAL A 53 1.69 -7.38 0.97
N LEU A 54 0.74 -6.45 0.92
CA LEU A 54 -0.68 -6.74 1.10
C LEU A 54 -1.21 -7.71 0.03
N ALA A 55 -0.77 -7.56 -1.22
CA ALA A 55 -1.13 -8.51 -2.28
C ALA A 55 -0.55 -9.92 -2.05
N ARG A 56 0.65 -10.04 -1.43
CA ARG A 56 1.18 -11.33 -0.98
C ARG A 56 0.34 -11.95 0.14
N HIS A 57 -0.08 -11.13 1.10
CA HIS A 57 -0.93 -11.57 2.21
C HIS A 57 -2.27 -12.06 1.69
N ALA A 58 -2.90 -11.34 0.76
CA ALA A 58 -4.14 -11.76 0.13
C ALA A 58 -3.97 -13.10 -0.61
N ALA A 59 -2.89 -13.24 -1.42
CA ALA A 59 -2.60 -14.47 -2.14
C ALA A 59 -2.19 -15.66 -1.24
N GLY A 60 -1.93 -15.42 0.03
CA GLY A 60 -1.61 -16.44 1.03
C GLY A 60 -2.74 -16.75 2.00
N ASN A 61 -3.90 -16.09 1.86
CA ASN A 61 -5.04 -16.27 2.75
C ASN A 61 -6.20 -16.97 2.02
N ASP A 62 -6.50 -18.20 2.40
CA ASP A 62 -7.57 -19.03 1.82
C ASP A 62 -8.99 -18.43 2.00
N PHE A 63 -9.15 -17.39 2.83
CA PHE A 63 -10.40 -16.63 2.92
C PHE A 63 -10.61 -15.63 1.80
N VAL A 64 -9.64 -15.41 0.90
CA VAL A 64 -9.73 -14.46 -0.22
C VAL A 64 -9.78 -15.21 -1.53
N GLY A 65 -10.97 -15.33 -2.12
CA GLY A 65 -11.22 -16.04 -3.36
C GLY A 65 -11.54 -15.12 -4.55
N TYR A 66 -12.04 -15.71 -5.63
CA TYR A 66 -12.31 -15.01 -6.88
C TYR A 66 -13.77 -15.15 -7.33
N ASN A 67 -14.49 -14.02 -7.41
CA ASN A 67 -15.82 -14.00 -8.01
C ASN A 67 -16.18 -12.57 -8.45
N GLN A 68 -16.27 -12.32 -9.76
CA GLN A 68 -16.60 -10.98 -10.28
C GLN A 68 -17.97 -10.46 -9.83
N LEU A 69 -18.91 -11.32 -9.47
CA LEU A 69 -20.22 -10.88 -8.97
C LEU A 69 -20.16 -10.40 -7.51
N ASN A 70 -19.15 -10.82 -6.76
CA ASN A 70 -18.98 -10.49 -5.35
C ASN A 70 -17.64 -9.75 -5.06
N ARG A 71 -17.01 -9.22 -6.08
CA ARG A 71 -15.64 -8.70 -6.09
C ARG A 71 -15.34 -7.59 -5.08
N LEU A 72 -16.36 -6.92 -4.56
CA LEU A 72 -16.19 -5.84 -3.59
C LEU A 72 -16.19 -6.35 -2.14
N SER A 73 -16.52 -7.63 -1.90
CA SER A 73 -16.52 -8.19 -0.56
C SER A 73 -15.11 -8.27 0.05
N PHE A 74 -14.07 -8.37 -0.76
CA PHE A 74 -12.68 -8.29 -0.30
C PHE A 74 -12.37 -6.93 0.35
N TRP A 75 -12.75 -5.81 -0.28
CA TRP A 75 -12.57 -4.50 0.34
C TRP A 75 -13.35 -4.37 1.64
N GLN A 76 -14.61 -4.84 1.67
CA GLN A 76 -15.43 -4.82 2.88
C GLN A 76 -14.81 -5.66 4.02
N ALA A 77 -14.23 -6.82 3.69
CA ALA A 77 -13.52 -7.65 4.65
C ALA A 77 -12.26 -6.95 5.18
N LEU A 78 -11.46 -6.32 4.30
CA LEU A 78 -10.29 -5.51 4.68
C LEU A 78 -10.65 -4.37 5.64
N GLU A 79 -11.69 -3.62 5.33
CA GLU A 79 -12.17 -2.52 6.17
C GLU A 79 -12.62 -3.03 7.54
N ALA A 80 -13.27 -4.20 7.59
CA ALA A 80 -13.73 -4.81 8.83
C ALA A 80 -12.59 -5.28 9.75
N THR A 81 -11.39 -5.57 9.22
CA THR A 81 -10.23 -5.94 10.05
C THR A 81 -9.75 -4.77 10.92
N GLY A 82 -9.94 -3.54 10.47
CA GLY A 82 -9.39 -2.32 11.09
C GLY A 82 -7.88 -2.16 10.94
N THR A 83 -7.15 -3.20 10.52
CA THR A 83 -5.71 -3.18 10.22
C THR A 83 -5.43 -2.95 8.76
N TYR A 84 -6.43 -3.14 7.90
CA TYR A 84 -6.31 -3.15 6.44
C TYR A 84 -5.28 -4.15 5.91
N ASP A 85 -5.05 -5.25 6.66
CA ASP A 85 -4.16 -6.33 6.25
C ASP A 85 -4.97 -7.57 5.84
N PRO A 86 -4.79 -8.08 4.60
CA PRO A 86 -5.46 -9.31 4.17
C PRO A 86 -5.14 -10.53 5.04
N ALA A 87 -3.98 -10.55 5.72
CA ALA A 87 -3.63 -11.63 6.64
C ALA A 87 -4.59 -11.75 7.84
N ASP A 88 -5.28 -10.66 8.19
CA ASP A 88 -6.21 -10.60 9.31
C ASP A 88 -7.67 -10.92 8.92
N ILE A 89 -7.94 -11.20 7.64
CA ILE A 89 -9.26 -11.63 7.17
C ILE A 89 -9.53 -13.07 7.64
N THR A 90 -10.64 -13.28 8.32
CA THR A 90 -11.05 -14.57 8.90
C THR A 90 -12.40 -15.07 8.40
N GLU A 91 -13.06 -14.29 7.55
CA GLU A 91 -14.34 -14.66 6.93
C GLU A 91 -14.19 -14.69 5.41
N PRO A 92 -14.80 -15.66 4.72
CA PRO A 92 -14.67 -15.80 3.28
C PRO A 92 -15.17 -14.56 2.52
N CYS A 93 -14.37 -14.08 1.58
CA CYS A 93 -14.68 -12.97 0.69
C CYS A 93 -14.07 -13.21 -0.69
N ASP A 94 -14.47 -12.39 -1.65
CA ASP A 94 -14.04 -12.53 -3.04
C ASP A 94 -13.57 -11.19 -3.61
N ASP A 95 -12.66 -11.28 -4.57
CA ASP A 95 -12.25 -10.19 -5.43
C ASP A 95 -12.44 -10.51 -6.93
N ASP A 96 -11.94 -9.65 -7.77
CA ASP A 96 -11.44 -9.92 -9.12
C ASP A 96 -10.06 -9.27 -9.28
N CYS A 97 -9.41 -9.50 -10.40
CA CYS A 97 -8.05 -9.00 -10.61
C CYS A 97 -7.91 -7.48 -10.37
N SER A 98 -8.90 -6.70 -10.76
CA SER A 98 -8.89 -5.24 -10.62
C SER A 98 -9.31 -4.76 -9.23
N ALA A 99 -10.33 -5.36 -8.64
CA ALA A 99 -10.75 -5.05 -7.29
C ALA A 99 -9.66 -5.40 -6.28
N GLY A 100 -8.99 -6.55 -6.44
CA GLY A 100 -7.90 -6.99 -5.60
C GLY A 100 -6.70 -6.02 -5.60
N VAL A 101 -6.21 -5.67 -6.81
CA VAL A 101 -5.10 -4.71 -6.94
C VAL A 101 -5.50 -3.34 -6.37
N THR A 102 -6.72 -2.87 -6.65
CA THR A 102 -7.21 -1.58 -6.15
C THR A 102 -7.33 -1.60 -4.63
N ALA A 103 -7.87 -2.66 -4.05
CA ALA A 103 -8.04 -2.79 -2.61
C ALA A 103 -6.68 -2.82 -1.88
N CYS A 104 -5.65 -3.49 -2.43
CA CYS A 104 -4.31 -3.48 -1.84
C CYS A 104 -3.70 -2.07 -1.82
N TYR A 105 -3.82 -1.30 -2.90
CA TYR A 105 -3.36 0.08 -2.92
C TYR A 105 -4.19 1.00 -2.01
N LYS A 106 -5.50 0.83 -2.00
CA LYS A 106 -6.38 1.57 -1.09
C LYS A 106 -6.04 1.26 0.38
N ALA A 107 -5.81 0.00 0.72
CA ALA A 107 -5.38 -0.42 2.06
C ALA A 107 -4.01 0.17 2.43
N ALA A 108 -3.02 0.15 1.52
CA ALA A 108 -1.73 0.82 1.71
C ALA A 108 -1.93 2.33 1.96
N GLY A 109 -2.89 2.96 1.27
CA GLY A 109 -3.27 4.36 1.48
C GLY A 109 -3.77 4.63 2.90
N PHE A 110 -4.62 3.77 3.46
CA PHE A 110 -5.09 3.87 4.84
C PHE A 110 -3.96 3.64 5.85
N ARG A 111 -3.16 2.59 5.66
CA ARG A 111 -2.06 2.22 6.58
C ARG A 111 -0.96 3.28 6.64
N LEU A 112 -0.64 3.89 5.50
CA LEU A 112 0.42 4.89 5.36
C LEU A 112 -0.12 6.34 5.35
N ASN A 113 -1.43 6.47 5.48
CA ASN A 113 -2.10 7.77 5.49
C ASN A 113 -1.79 8.61 4.24
N ILE A 114 -2.00 8.01 3.08
CA ILE A 114 -1.87 8.65 1.77
C ILE A 114 -3.26 8.83 1.18
N PRO A 115 -3.86 10.05 1.28
CA PRO A 115 -5.25 10.27 0.88
C PRO A 115 -5.54 9.93 -0.59
N ALA A 116 -4.57 10.15 -1.49
CA ALA A 116 -4.73 9.82 -2.91
C ALA A 116 -4.99 8.32 -3.12
N LEU A 117 -4.30 7.45 -2.38
CA LEU A 117 -4.50 6.00 -2.43
C LEU A 117 -5.73 5.57 -1.63
N ALA A 118 -5.94 6.11 -0.42
CA ALA A 118 -7.08 5.78 0.43
C ALA A 118 -8.44 6.10 -0.24
N ASN A 119 -8.47 7.08 -1.13
CA ASN A 119 -9.67 7.49 -1.88
C ASN A 119 -9.85 6.76 -3.23
N LEU A 120 -9.02 5.76 -3.56
CA LEU A 120 -9.26 4.94 -4.74
C LEU A 120 -10.66 4.32 -4.68
N ASP A 121 -11.37 4.33 -5.81
CA ASP A 121 -12.68 3.70 -5.92
C ASP A 121 -12.54 2.18 -5.99
N GLU A 122 -13.02 1.48 -4.98
CA GLU A 122 -12.99 0.01 -4.92
C GLU A 122 -13.74 -0.67 -6.08
N ALA A 123 -14.68 0.05 -6.71
CA ALA A 123 -15.39 -0.44 -7.88
C ALA A 123 -14.59 -0.33 -9.19
N THR A 124 -13.35 0.16 -9.13
CA THR A 124 -12.44 0.21 -10.29
C THR A 124 -12.32 -1.16 -10.98
N TYR A 125 -12.35 -1.16 -12.30
CA TYR A 125 -12.20 -2.35 -13.14
C TYR A 125 -11.19 -2.10 -14.27
N THR A 126 -10.74 -3.13 -14.95
CA THR A 126 -9.65 -3.03 -15.95
C THR A 126 -9.89 -2.02 -17.08
N GLY A 127 -11.12 -1.58 -17.30
CA GLY A 127 -11.47 -0.58 -18.32
C GLY A 127 -11.27 0.87 -17.88
N ASN A 128 -11.34 1.16 -16.58
CA ASN A 128 -11.12 2.50 -16.02
C ASN A 128 -9.93 2.60 -15.05
N LEU A 129 -9.26 1.49 -14.76
CA LEU A 129 -8.18 1.41 -13.80
C LEU A 129 -7.04 2.39 -14.15
N ARG A 130 -6.68 2.47 -15.43
CA ARG A 130 -5.64 3.40 -15.89
C ARG A 130 -5.95 4.84 -15.50
N GLU A 131 -7.16 5.32 -15.76
CA GLU A 131 -7.59 6.68 -15.45
C GLU A 131 -7.57 6.92 -13.94
N HIS A 132 -8.22 6.07 -13.15
CA HIS A 132 -8.31 6.22 -11.70
C HIS A 132 -6.94 6.19 -11.01
N PHE A 133 -6.03 5.32 -11.46
CA PHE A 133 -4.68 5.24 -10.89
C PHE A 133 -3.82 6.44 -11.30
N MET A 134 -3.92 6.91 -12.54
CA MET A 134 -3.23 8.14 -12.94
C MET A 134 -3.72 9.36 -12.16
N ASP A 135 -5.03 9.46 -11.92
CA ASP A 135 -5.62 10.53 -11.09
C ASP A 135 -5.14 10.44 -9.62
N ALA A 136 -4.84 9.24 -9.13
CA ALA A 136 -4.23 9.02 -7.82
C ALA A 136 -2.70 9.27 -7.80
N GLY A 137 -2.10 9.64 -8.93
CA GLY A 137 -0.69 10.03 -9.05
C GLY A 137 0.24 8.94 -9.54
N PHE A 138 -0.25 7.85 -10.12
CA PHE A 138 0.58 6.84 -10.76
C PHE A 138 1.19 7.36 -12.07
N GLU A 139 2.42 6.96 -12.33
CA GLU A 139 3.11 7.17 -13.61
C GLU A 139 2.75 6.07 -14.60
N LEU A 140 2.49 6.49 -15.85
CA LEU A 140 2.21 5.57 -16.95
C LEU A 140 3.51 5.21 -17.68
N ILE A 141 3.87 3.95 -17.71
CA ILE A 141 5.04 3.43 -18.40
C ILE A 141 4.59 2.54 -19.56
N THR A 142 5.04 2.88 -20.77
CA THR A 142 4.70 2.15 -22.01
C THR A 142 5.93 1.64 -22.76
N SER A 143 7.13 1.82 -22.20
CA SER A 143 8.36 1.35 -22.84
C SER A 143 8.34 -0.17 -23.01
N THR A 144 8.74 -0.65 -24.18
CA THR A 144 8.75 -2.07 -24.53
C THR A 144 9.53 -2.90 -23.52
N ASP A 145 10.66 -2.40 -23.04
CA ASP A 145 11.53 -3.12 -22.10
C ASP A 145 10.80 -3.40 -20.77
N VAL A 146 10.00 -2.45 -20.28
CA VAL A 146 9.26 -2.59 -19.01
C VAL A 146 8.02 -3.46 -19.17
N VAL A 147 7.27 -3.33 -20.28
CA VAL A 147 6.01 -4.10 -20.44
C VAL A 147 6.24 -5.53 -20.92
N SER A 148 7.44 -5.88 -21.43
CA SER A 148 7.75 -7.20 -21.99
C SER A 148 8.71 -8.04 -21.14
N SER A 149 9.30 -7.49 -20.08
CA SER A 149 10.23 -8.19 -19.20
C SER A 149 9.99 -7.81 -17.73
N PRO A 150 10.17 -8.74 -16.78
CA PRO A 150 10.17 -8.45 -15.37
C PRO A 150 11.42 -7.67 -14.91
N ASP A 151 12.47 -7.59 -15.72
CA ASP A 151 13.80 -7.10 -15.33
C ASP A 151 13.82 -5.63 -14.88
N TYR A 152 12.84 -4.84 -15.33
CA TYR A 152 12.72 -3.41 -15.03
C TYR A 152 11.52 -3.09 -14.13
N LEU A 153 10.89 -4.10 -13.54
CA LEU A 153 9.74 -3.92 -12.66
C LEU A 153 10.18 -3.69 -11.21
N LEU A 154 9.39 -2.90 -10.51
CA LEU A 154 9.50 -2.66 -9.06
C LEU A 154 8.35 -3.32 -8.32
N PRO A 155 8.49 -3.64 -7.02
CA PRO A 155 7.36 -4.07 -6.20
C PRO A 155 6.24 -3.04 -6.23
N GLY A 156 5.01 -3.51 -6.39
CA GLY A 156 3.84 -2.66 -6.54
C GLY A 156 3.55 -2.20 -7.98
N ASP A 157 4.45 -2.39 -8.95
CA ASP A 157 4.13 -2.11 -10.34
C ASP A 157 2.88 -2.87 -10.78
N VAL A 158 1.92 -2.15 -11.34
CA VAL A 158 0.65 -2.68 -11.81
C VAL A 158 0.73 -2.96 -13.30
N LEU A 159 0.73 -4.22 -13.65
CA LEU A 159 0.77 -4.73 -15.02
C LEU A 159 -0.65 -4.73 -15.57
N LEU A 160 -0.97 -3.86 -16.52
CA LEU A 160 -2.33 -3.71 -17.05
C LEU A 160 -2.41 -4.06 -18.52
N ARG A 161 -3.38 -4.90 -18.84
CA ARG A 161 -3.98 -5.07 -20.15
C ARG A 161 -5.42 -4.58 -20.09
N ASP A 162 -5.67 -3.37 -20.60
CA ASP A 162 -6.98 -2.71 -20.49
C ASP A 162 -8.12 -3.61 -20.97
N ASN A 163 -9.23 -3.56 -20.24
CA ASN A 163 -10.44 -4.36 -20.48
C ASN A 163 -10.23 -5.89 -20.48
N TYR A 164 -9.11 -6.35 -19.96
CA TYR A 164 -8.81 -7.78 -19.98
C TYR A 164 -8.30 -8.29 -18.63
N HIS A 165 -7.13 -7.81 -18.17
CA HIS A 165 -6.51 -8.34 -16.97
C HIS A 165 -5.55 -7.34 -16.32
N VAL A 166 -5.33 -7.52 -15.03
CA VAL A 166 -4.33 -6.79 -14.25
C VAL A 166 -3.66 -7.73 -13.26
N ALA A 167 -2.37 -7.52 -13.00
CA ALA A 167 -1.61 -8.19 -11.96
C ALA A 167 -0.66 -7.20 -11.29
N MET A 168 -0.20 -7.51 -10.08
CA MET A 168 0.77 -6.69 -9.36
C MET A 168 2.13 -7.38 -9.31
N ASN A 169 3.18 -6.66 -9.68
CA ASN A 169 4.55 -7.15 -9.52
C ASN A 169 4.96 -7.08 -8.05
N LEU A 170 5.70 -8.09 -7.59
CA LEU A 170 6.02 -8.27 -6.16
C LEU A 170 7.50 -8.14 -5.84
N ASP A 171 8.37 -8.21 -6.83
CA ASP A 171 9.83 -8.26 -6.64
C ASP A 171 10.53 -7.20 -7.48
N CYS A 172 11.74 -6.83 -7.09
CA CYS A 172 12.63 -6.08 -7.97
C CYS A 172 13.06 -6.90 -9.16
N GLY A 173 13.05 -6.30 -10.33
CA GLY A 173 13.64 -6.86 -11.53
C GLY A 173 15.18 -6.89 -11.47
N ASP A 174 15.78 -7.88 -12.11
CA ASP A 174 17.24 -8.11 -12.06
C ASP A 174 18.05 -6.91 -12.58
N ALA A 175 17.57 -6.20 -13.59
CA ALA A 175 18.24 -5.01 -14.11
C ALA A 175 18.21 -3.81 -13.16
N ILE A 176 17.31 -3.81 -12.17
CA ILE A 176 17.18 -2.76 -11.17
C ILE A 176 17.98 -3.12 -9.90
N ALA A 177 18.06 -4.41 -9.56
CA ALA A 177 18.70 -4.90 -8.33
C ALA A 177 20.20 -4.58 -8.25
N GLU A 178 20.87 -4.33 -9.37
CA GLU A 178 22.33 -4.07 -9.40
C GLU A 178 22.76 -2.63 -9.07
N GLY A 179 21.86 -1.75 -8.58
CA GLY A 179 22.36 -0.45 -8.18
C GLY A 179 21.37 0.67 -7.88
N VAL A 180 20.08 0.46 -7.94
CA VAL A 180 19.11 1.54 -7.84
C VAL A 180 18.11 1.39 -6.70
N TRP A 181 17.86 0.18 -6.19
CA TRP A 181 16.88 -0.03 -5.16
C TRP A 181 17.08 -1.35 -4.40
N HIS A 182 17.20 -1.27 -3.07
CA HIS A 182 17.07 -2.41 -2.19
C HIS A 182 15.81 -2.25 -1.33
N PRO A 183 15.03 -3.33 -1.09
CA PRO A 183 13.92 -3.30 -0.12
C PRO A 183 14.37 -2.77 1.25
N ASP A 184 15.58 -3.10 1.66
CA ASP A 184 16.20 -2.59 2.89
C ASP A 184 16.49 -1.08 2.84
N ASP A 185 16.51 -0.46 1.66
CA ASP A 185 16.64 0.99 1.51
C ASP A 185 15.34 1.73 1.87
N TRP A 186 14.22 0.99 1.95
CA TRP A 186 12.88 1.50 2.27
C TRP A 186 12.35 1.00 3.62
N LEU A 187 12.95 -0.04 4.20
CA LEU A 187 12.84 -0.21 5.64
C LEU A 187 13.36 1.08 6.26
N PRO A 188 12.70 1.62 7.31
CA PRO A 188 13.21 2.81 7.97
C PRO A 188 14.70 2.57 8.21
N LYS A 189 15.52 3.19 7.35
CA LYS A 189 16.97 3.16 7.55
C LYS A 189 17.18 3.67 8.94
N GLU A 190 18.21 3.12 9.60
CA GLU A 190 18.66 3.60 10.89
C GLU A 190 18.30 5.10 11.12
N PRO A 191 18.06 5.53 12.31
CA PRO A 191 17.34 6.71 12.82
C PRO A 191 17.40 8.06 12.07
N ASP A 192 18.29 8.21 11.13
CA ASP A 192 18.39 9.44 10.32
C ASP A 192 17.25 9.59 9.29
N ASP A 193 16.62 8.46 8.86
CA ASP A 193 15.53 8.49 7.88
C ASP A 193 14.16 8.77 8.52
N GLU A 194 13.94 8.32 9.76
CA GLU A 194 12.74 8.68 10.53
C GLU A 194 12.61 10.20 10.71
N ILE A 195 13.76 10.89 10.79
CA ILE A 195 13.82 12.35 10.92
C ILE A 195 13.53 13.04 9.57
N GLY A 196 13.95 12.43 8.45
CA GLY A 196 13.67 12.91 7.10
C GLY A 196 12.18 12.97 6.82
N ASP A 197 11.44 11.93 7.18
CA ASP A 197 9.99 11.87 7.01
C ASP A 197 9.26 12.94 7.83
N LEU A 198 9.71 13.22 9.06
CA LEU A 198 9.12 14.28 9.88
C LEU A 198 9.32 15.68 9.29
N THR A 199 10.39 15.92 8.53
CA THR A 199 10.60 17.20 7.87
C THR A 199 9.67 17.45 6.69
N MET A 200 9.03 16.39 6.18
CA MET A 200 8.06 16.45 5.07
C MET A 200 6.62 16.66 5.52
N VAL A 201 6.33 16.58 6.81
CA VAL A 201 4.99 16.79 7.36
C VAL A 201 4.92 18.07 8.19
N GLU A 202 3.83 18.81 8.04
CA GLU A 202 3.63 20.05 8.80
C GLU A 202 3.44 19.80 10.30
N ARG A 203 2.71 18.73 10.64
CA ARG A 203 2.41 18.33 12.02
C ARG A 203 2.23 16.83 12.14
N ALA A 204 2.64 16.26 13.26
CA ALA A 204 2.48 14.81 13.53
C ALA A 204 2.37 14.54 15.04
N ILE A 205 1.72 13.42 15.37
CA ILE A 205 1.89 12.75 16.67
C ILE A 205 3.00 11.70 16.51
N ILE A 206 3.88 11.63 17.49
CA ILE A 206 4.98 10.65 17.52
C ILE A 206 4.83 9.83 18.78
N ASN A 207 4.64 8.51 18.62
CA ASN A 207 4.76 7.54 19.69
C ASN A 207 6.16 6.93 19.66
N ALA A 208 6.88 7.04 20.73
CA ALA A 208 8.24 6.50 20.86
C ALA A 208 8.39 5.79 22.22
N PRO A 209 9.41 4.96 22.41
CA PRO A 209 9.71 4.32 23.70
C PRO A 209 9.86 5.33 24.86
N GLU A 210 10.33 6.54 24.54
CA GLU A 210 10.50 7.62 25.51
C GLU A 210 9.19 8.37 25.88
N GLY A 211 8.11 8.15 25.11
CA GLY A 211 6.82 8.80 25.35
C GLY A 211 6.10 9.21 24.08
N MET A 212 5.06 10.02 24.24
CA MET A 212 4.26 10.59 23.16
C MET A 212 4.64 12.05 22.95
N PHE A 213 4.77 12.48 21.68
CA PHE A 213 5.22 13.83 21.33
C PHE A 213 4.36 14.42 20.21
N PHE A 214 4.27 15.74 20.20
CA PHE A 214 3.71 16.51 19.10
C PHE A 214 4.81 17.24 18.34
N TRP A 215 4.88 16.97 17.04
CA TRP A 215 5.75 17.65 16.09
C TRP A 215 5.02 18.78 15.39
N ASP A 216 5.61 19.98 15.36
CA ASP A 216 5.17 21.12 14.56
C ASP A 216 6.34 21.67 13.74
N ALA A 217 6.30 21.44 12.43
CA ALA A 217 7.36 21.84 11.51
C ALA A 217 7.45 23.36 11.33
N GLN A 218 6.31 24.07 11.39
CA GLN A 218 6.31 25.53 11.26
C GLN A 218 6.97 26.17 12.49
N ALA A 219 6.71 25.66 13.68
CA ALA A 219 7.37 26.09 14.90
C ALA A 219 8.76 25.47 15.07
N ARG A 220 9.14 24.49 14.28
CA ARG A 220 10.35 23.64 14.44
C ARG A 220 10.45 23.13 15.88
N LYS A 221 9.37 22.56 16.38
CA LYS A 221 9.25 22.20 17.79
C LYS A 221 8.70 20.80 17.97
N LEU A 222 9.35 20.06 18.86
CA LEU A 222 8.87 18.79 19.39
C LEU A 222 8.45 19.02 20.85
N SER A 223 7.18 18.79 21.15
CA SER A 223 6.59 18.96 22.49
C SER A 223 6.17 17.61 23.03
N GLU A 224 6.47 17.31 24.28
CA GLU A 224 5.99 16.11 24.96
C GLU A 224 4.49 16.23 25.23
N ILE A 225 3.79 15.11 25.10
CA ILE A 225 2.37 14.93 25.39
C ILE A 225 2.27 14.02 26.62
N GLU A 226 1.74 14.52 27.70
CA GLU A 226 1.69 13.78 28.97
C GLU A 226 0.49 12.83 29.06
N THR A 227 -0.60 13.14 28.36
CA THR A 227 -1.85 12.39 28.45
C THR A 227 -2.54 12.20 27.09
N ASN A 228 -3.39 11.15 27.00
CA ASN A 228 -4.24 10.96 25.83
C ASN A 228 -5.25 12.10 25.62
N ASP A 229 -5.74 12.72 26.68
CA ASP A 229 -6.66 13.86 26.59
C ASP A 229 -5.97 15.08 25.97
N GLU A 230 -4.68 15.27 26.27
CA GLU A 230 -3.87 16.33 25.65
C GLU A 230 -3.66 16.04 24.16
N ARG A 231 -3.31 14.80 23.79
CA ARG A 231 -3.21 14.35 22.39
C ARG A 231 -4.51 14.63 21.64
N ASP A 232 -5.64 14.19 22.17
CA ASP A 232 -6.95 14.31 21.53
C ASP A 232 -7.35 15.79 21.37
N SER A 233 -6.95 16.63 22.31
CA SER A 233 -7.12 18.08 22.24
C SER A 233 -6.27 18.70 21.11
N ILE A 234 -5.01 18.30 20.98
CA ILE A 234 -4.10 18.75 19.91
C ILE A 234 -4.66 18.32 18.56
N VAL A 235 -4.99 17.03 18.39
CA VAL A 235 -5.59 16.50 17.16
C VAL A 235 -6.87 17.27 16.83
N GLY A 236 -7.77 17.47 17.80
CA GLY A 236 -9.03 18.20 17.60
C GLY A 236 -8.85 19.67 17.21
N ILE A 237 -7.77 20.33 17.62
CA ILE A 237 -7.46 21.72 17.23
C ILE A 237 -7.03 21.78 15.76
N TYR A 238 -6.14 20.88 15.33
CA TYR A 238 -5.50 20.94 14.03
C TYR A 238 -6.23 20.16 12.93
N THR A 239 -7.29 19.41 13.25
CA THR A 239 -8.10 18.67 12.27
C THR A 239 -9.50 19.22 12.08
N LYS A 240 -9.80 20.40 12.65
CA LYS A 240 -11.14 21.06 12.57
C LYS A 240 -11.60 21.38 11.15
N ASP A 241 -10.68 21.60 10.25
CA ASP A 241 -10.92 21.90 8.85
C ASP A 241 -11.00 20.63 7.96
N GLY A 242 -10.95 19.43 8.57
CA GLY A 242 -10.88 18.16 7.87
C GLY A 242 -9.46 17.78 7.44
N SER A 243 -8.43 18.53 7.86
CA SER A 243 -7.04 18.16 7.66
C SER A 243 -6.69 16.94 8.53
N PHE A 244 -5.70 16.19 8.09
CA PHE A 244 -5.24 14.98 8.78
C PHE A 244 -3.95 15.25 9.55
N MET A 245 -3.81 14.62 10.71
CA MET A 245 -2.56 14.62 11.49
C MET A 245 -2.00 13.20 11.55
N PRO A 246 -0.87 12.91 10.89
CA PRO A 246 -0.24 11.60 10.93
C PRO A 246 0.23 11.24 12.34
N THR A 247 0.23 9.94 12.63
CA THR A 247 0.85 9.36 13.83
C THR A 247 2.00 8.47 13.39
N TYR A 248 3.18 8.68 13.96
CA TYR A 248 4.38 7.88 13.72
C TYR A 248 4.71 7.03 14.95
N GLU A 249 5.04 5.77 14.71
CA GLU A 249 5.45 4.83 15.75
C GLU A 249 6.97 4.61 15.66
N PHE A 250 7.72 5.14 16.61
CA PHE A 250 9.16 4.93 16.71
C PHE A 250 9.45 3.81 17.70
N ILE A 251 10.07 2.75 17.23
CA ILE A 251 10.32 1.54 18.02
C ILE A 251 11.69 1.49 18.68
N LYS A 252 12.59 2.42 18.38
CA LYS A 252 13.95 2.45 18.93
C LYS A 252 14.10 3.52 20.01
N GLU A 253 14.73 3.14 21.13
CA GLU A 253 15.14 4.11 22.14
C GLU A 253 16.13 5.14 21.56
N GLY A 254 15.99 6.40 21.94
CA GLY A 254 16.86 7.50 21.51
C GLY A 254 16.37 8.22 20.23
N SER A 255 15.28 7.79 19.60
CA SER A 255 14.71 8.47 18.40
C SER A 255 14.36 9.92 18.70
N VAL A 256 13.73 10.19 19.83
CA VAL A 256 13.33 11.54 20.26
C VAL A 256 14.55 12.45 20.50
N GLN A 257 15.63 11.93 21.08
CA GLN A 257 16.83 12.73 21.29
C GLN A 257 17.50 13.11 19.98
N ARG A 258 17.51 12.19 18.99
CA ARG A 258 18.03 12.49 17.65
C ARG A 258 17.24 13.56 16.92
N ILE A 259 15.90 13.56 17.04
CA ILE A 259 15.05 14.65 16.49
C ILE A 259 15.46 15.97 17.14
N ARG A 260 15.62 16.01 18.44
CA ARG A 260 16.06 17.23 19.17
C ARG A 260 17.43 17.70 18.71
N ASP A 261 18.36 16.80 18.46
CA ASP A 261 19.72 17.12 18.00
C ASP A 261 19.73 17.72 16.59
N VAL A 262 18.85 17.25 15.71
CA VAL A 262 18.65 17.83 14.36
C VAL A 262 18.00 19.20 14.42
N LEU A 263 17.05 19.40 15.32
CA LEU A 263 16.38 20.70 15.52
C LEU A 263 17.31 21.77 16.11
N ALA A 264 18.35 21.35 16.83
CA ALA A 264 19.33 22.24 17.44
C ALA A 264 20.42 22.76 16.49
N ARG A 265 20.50 22.20 15.27
CA ARG A 265 21.40 22.62 14.17
C ARG A 265 20.72 23.66 13.30
#